data_2497687ba7be6c36cae9f99b7749a917
#
_entry.id   2497687ba7be6c36cae9f99b7749a917
#
_cell.length_a   1.000
_cell.length_b   1.000
_cell.length_c   1.000
_cell.angle_alpha   90.00
_cell.angle_beta   90.00
_cell.angle_gamma   90.00
#
_symmetry.space_group_name_H-M   'P 1'
#
loop_
_entity.id
_entity.type
_entity.pdbx_description
1 polymer ?
#
loop_
_entity_poly.entity_id
_entity_poly.type
_entity_poly.pdbx_seq_one_letter_code
_entity_poly.pdbx_strand_id
1 'polypeptide(L)'
;MRFDIMTLFPEAVAPMLNASILGRAQKKGLIEIHAHQIRDYTTNKQNQVDDYPYGGGRGAIMQCDPLWRCWCAICDEIGAPVHTVFLSPCGPSFDQAKARQLQADYDNLILVCGHYEGVDQRFLDECVDEEISMGDFVLTGGEIPAIAIVDAVSRLIPGVLGDEVCFTDESHWSGLLEYPQYSRPDDWHGLTVPEVLRSGDHAKVARWQKKQSILRTLHRRPDLFYKLRFPYKTRAERKFIAELEAEDDDFRDRDPKNLDYRK
;
A
#
# COMPACT_ATOMS: atom_id res chain seq x y z
N MET A 1 -5.17 -3.75 16.00
CA MET A 1 -4.96 -2.45 15.31
C MET A 1 -6.30 -1.86 14.91
N ARG A 2 -6.49 -0.56 15.10
CA ARG A 2 -7.73 0.15 14.77
C ARG A 2 -7.48 1.16 13.64
N PHE A 3 -8.47 1.28 12.74
CA PHE A 3 -8.49 2.23 11.62
C PHE A 3 -9.78 3.05 11.69
N ASP A 4 -9.65 4.36 11.74
CA ASP A 4 -10.75 5.30 11.69
C ASP A 4 -10.65 6.13 10.41
N ILE A 5 -11.67 6.08 9.56
CA ILE A 5 -11.69 6.75 8.26
C ILE A 5 -12.64 7.93 8.34
N MET A 6 -12.10 9.14 8.29
CA MET A 6 -12.87 10.38 8.20
C MET A 6 -13.23 10.63 6.73
N THR A 7 -14.50 10.56 6.38
CA THR A 7 -14.96 10.65 4.98
C THR A 7 -16.32 11.35 4.88
N LEU A 8 -16.65 11.86 3.69
CA LEU A 8 -17.99 12.34 3.34
C LEU A 8 -18.91 11.22 2.83
N PHE A 9 -18.37 10.01 2.58
CA PHE A 9 -19.05 8.90 1.92
C PHE A 9 -18.73 7.55 2.60
N PRO A 10 -19.16 7.34 3.86
CA PRO A 10 -18.93 6.06 4.56
C PRO A 10 -19.47 4.85 3.77
N GLU A 11 -20.55 5.03 3.04
CA GLU A 11 -21.16 4.01 2.18
C GLU A 11 -20.28 3.58 1.00
N ALA A 12 -19.32 4.43 0.58
CA ALA A 12 -18.39 4.10 -0.48
C ALA A 12 -17.27 3.17 -0.01
N VAL A 13 -16.88 3.25 1.26
CA VAL A 13 -15.78 2.44 1.81
C VAL A 13 -16.26 1.16 2.50
N ALA A 14 -17.41 1.18 3.14
CA ALA A 14 -17.91 0.09 3.97
C ALA A 14 -18.02 -1.27 3.24
N PRO A 15 -18.51 -1.37 1.98
CA PRO A 15 -18.64 -2.66 1.30
C PRO A 15 -17.30 -3.36 1.10
N MET A 16 -16.23 -2.62 0.73
CA MET A 16 -14.90 -3.17 0.52
C MET A 16 -14.25 -3.59 1.84
N LEU A 17 -14.36 -2.76 2.85
CA LEU A 17 -13.74 -2.99 4.15
C LEU A 17 -14.39 -4.15 4.93
N ASN A 18 -15.68 -4.42 4.70
CA ASN A 18 -16.39 -5.52 5.35
C ASN A 18 -16.37 -6.85 4.56
N ALA A 19 -15.73 -6.87 3.39
CA ALA A 19 -15.66 -8.05 2.54
C ALA A 19 -14.41 -8.90 2.80
N SER A 20 -14.46 -10.17 2.33
CA SER A 20 -13.32 -11.09 2.20
C SER A 20 -12.40 -11.16 3.44
N ILE A 21 -11.11 -10.90 3.26
CA ILE A 21 -10.07 -11.01 4.29
C ILE A 21 -10.28 -9.98 5.40
N LEU A 22 -10.51 -8.71 5.05
CA LEU A 22 -10.73 -7.63 6.02
C LEU A 22 -11.98 -7.89 6.89
N GLY A 23 -13.09 -8.29 6.27
CA GLY A 23 -14.31 -8.64 7.01
C GLY A 23 -14.13 -9.84 7.94
N ARG A 24 -13.32 -10.83 7.56
CA ARG A 24 -12.97 -11.96 8.45
C ARG A 24 -12.05 -11.53 9.59
N ALA A 25 -11.08 -10.66 9.33
CA ALA A 25 -10.16 -10.16 10.34
C ALA A 25 -10.89 -9.33 11.40
N GLN A 26 -11.84 -8.49 11.01
CA GLN A 26 -12.72 -7.77 11.95
C GLN A 26 -13.55 -8.73 12.81
N LYS A 27 -14.20 -9.74 12.19
CA LYS A 27 -14.97 -10.76 12.92
C LYS A 27 -14.14 -11.56 13.92
N LYS A 28 -12.83 -11.70 13.69
CA LYS A 28 -11.89 -12.34 14.61
C LYS A 28 -11.32 -11.38 15.66
N GLY A 29 -11.65 -10.09 15.61
CA GLY A 29 -11.11 -9.07 16.51
C GLY A 29 -9.62 -8.77 16.30
N LEU A 30 -9.07 -9.07 15.12
CA LEU A 30 -7.67 -8.78 14.80
C LEU A 30 -7.47 -7.32 14.39
N ILE A 31 -8.48 -6.74 13.75
CA ILE A 31 -8.56 -5.34 13.36
C ILE A 31 -9.94 -4.78 13.66
N GLU A 32 -10.01 -3.47 13.83
CA GLU A 32 -11.24 -2.70 13.93
C GLU A 32 -11.22 -1.62 12.85
N ILE A 33 -12.34 -1.41 12.14
CA ILE A 33 -12.42 -0.41 11.09
C ILE A 33 -13.73 0.37 11.26
N HIS A 34 -13.61 1.69 11.42
CA HIS A 34 -14.72 2.61 11.59
C HIS A 34 -14.69 3.68 10.50
N ALA A 35 -15.83 3.95 9.88
CA ALA A 35 -15.98 5.03 8.92
C ALA A 35 -16.87 6.11 9.51
N HIS A 36 -16.34 7.33 9.62
CA HIS A 36 -16.99 8.47 10.26
C HIS A 36 -17.49 9.44 9.21
N GLN A 37 -18.79 9.74 9.25
CA GLN A 37 -19.38 10.75 8.38
C GLN A 37 -19.03 12.15 8.91
N ILE A 38 -18.16 12.88 8.21
CA ILE A 38 -17.70 14.21 8.63
C ILE A 38 -18.89 15.18 8.77
N ARG A 39 -19.94 15.02 7.97
CA ARG A 39 -21.15 15.88 8.02
C ARG A 39 -21.89 15.80 9.36
N ASP A 40 -21.74 14.73 10.12
CA ASP A 40 -22.40 14.55 11.42
C ASP A 40 -21.78 15.45 12.51
N TYR A 41 -20.60 15.99 12.24
CA TYR A 41 -19.84 16.84 13.17
C TYR A 41 -19.92 18.33 12.87
N THR A 42 -20.65 18.75 11.81
CA THR A 42 -20.89 20.17 11.56
C THR A 42 -21.98 20.72 12.46
N THR A 43 -21.83 21.98 12.85
CA THR A 43 -22.89 22.73 13.54
C THR A 43 -23.82 23.47 12.56
N ASN A 44 -23.54 23.40 11.26
CA ASN A 44 -24.36 24.01 10.24
C ASN A 44 -25.65 23.24 10.05
N LYS A 45 -26.79 23.94 10.06
CA LYS A 45 -28.13 23.34 9.91
C LYS A 45 -28.37 22.65 8.57
N GLN A 46 -27.61 23.01 7.53
CA GLN A 46 -27.65 22.38 6.22
C GLN A 46 -26.63 21.25 6.05
N ASN A 47 -25.95 20.84 7.13
CA ASN A 47 -24.85 19.86 7.12
C ASN A 47 -23.72 20.21 6.16
N GLN A 48 -23.50 21.51 5.94
CA GLN A 48 -22.42 22.02 5.09
C GLN A 48 -21.08 21.83 5.80
N VAL A 49 -20.08 21.36 5.05
CA VAL A 49 -18.73 21.05 5.54
C VAL A 49 -17.64 21.71 4.68
N ASP A 50 -18.04 22.49 3.70
CA ASP A 50 -17.19 23.14 2.71
C ASP A 50 -17.54 24.61 2.56
N ASP A 51 -16.57 25.42 2.10
CA ASP A 51 -16.75 26.85 1.83
C ASP A 51 -15.77 27.32 0.73
N TYR A 52 -15.96 28.52 0.23
CA TYR A 52 -15.08 29.10 -0.76
C TYR A 52 -13.69 29.42 -0.18
N PRO A 53 -12.61 29.19 -0.96
CA PRO A 53 -11.26 29.49 -0.49
C PRO A 53 -11.03 30.99 -0.35
N TYR A 54 -10.29 31.41 0.66
CA TYR A 54 -9.76 32.78 0.76
C TYR A 54 -8.84 33.06 -0.43
N GLY A 55 -8.86 34.31 -0.93
CA GLY A 55 -8.11 34.72 -2.10
C GLY A 55 -8.84 34.46 -3.42
N GLY A 56 -10.02 33.88 -3.39
CA GLY A 56 -10.80 33.52 -4.56
C GLY A 56 -10.27 32.22 -5.21
N GLY A 57 -10.99 31.71 -6.19
CA GLY A 57 -10.69 30.48 -6.90
C GLY A 57 -11.95 29.77 -7.34
N ARG A 58 -11.80 28.65 -8.03
CA ARG A 58 -12.91 27.76 -8.38
C ARG A 58 -13.06 26.67 -7.32
N GLY A 59 -14.28 26.20 -7.11
CA GLY A 59 -14.61 25.13 -6.19
C GLY A 59 -14.68 25.59 -4.73
N ALA A 60 -14.73 24.62 -3.84
CA ALA A 60 -14.81 24.80 -2.41
C ALA A 60 -13.71 23.98 -1.72
N ILE A 61 -13.42 24.28 -0.47
CA ILE A 61 -12.51 23.50 0.38
C ILE A 61 -13.24 23.01 1.63
N MET A 62 -12.82 21.89 2.17
CA MET A 62 -13.36 21.35 3.42
C MET A 62 -12.97 22.26 4.58
N GLN A 63 -13.97 22.62 5.40
CA GLN A 63 -13.81 23.52 6.55
C GLN A 63 -13.07 22.85 7.71
N CYS A 64 -12.25 23.61 8.47
CA CYS A 64 -11.55 23.13 9.65
C CYS A 64 -12.49 22.56 10.72
N ASP A 65 -13.57 23.28 11.07
CA ASP A 65 -14.37 22.99 12.29
C ASP A 65 -15.06 21.62 12.23
N PRO A 66 -15.74 21.20 11.13
CA PRO A 66 -16.29 19.86 11.03
C PRO A 66 -15.22 18.77 11.10
N LEU A 67 -14.08 18.97 10.44
CA LEU A 67 -12.96 18.04 10.45
C LEU A 67 -12.37 17.91 11.86
N TRP A 68 -12.09 19.03 12.49
CA TRP A 68 -11.55 19.05 13.84
C TRP A 68 -12.48 18.38 14.86
N ARG A 69 -13.80 18.65 14.81
CA ARG A 69 -14.78 18.01 15.69
C ARG A 69 -14.87 16.50 15.48
N CYS A 70 -14.82 16.05 14.22
CA CYS A 70 -14.77 14.64 13.89
C CYS A 70 -13.50 14.00 14.47
N TRP A 71 -12.35 14.61 14.24
CA TRP A 71 -11.06 14.14 14.73
C TRP A 71 -11.02 14.09 16.27
N CYS A 72 -11.46 15.14 16.98
CA CYS A 72 -11.55 15.15 18.44
C CYS A 72 -12.43 14.03 18.97
N ALA A 73 -13.63 13.82 18.37
CA ALA A 73 -14.54 12.77 18.81
C ALA A 73 -13.91 11.37 18.65
N ILE A 74 -13.16 11.13 17.58
CA ILE A 74 -12.43 9.88 17.35
C ILE A 74 -11.32 9.73 18.41
N CYS A 75 -10.52 10.77 18.65
CA CYS A 75 -9.46 10.76 19.65
C CYS A 75 -10.00 10.49 21.05
N ASP A 76 -11.11 11.13 21.41
CA ASP A 76 -11.77 10.94 22.72
C ASP A 76 -12.32 9.52 22.88
N GLU A 77 -12.87 8.93 21.81
CA GLU A 77 -13.35 7.55 21.80
C GLU A 77 -12.20 6.54 21.96
N ILE A 78 -11.08 6.76 21.25
CA ILE A 78 -9.91 5.88 21.31
C ILE A 78 -9.23 5.99 22.69
N GLY A 79 -9.08 7.19 23.24
CA GLY A 79 -8.45 7.44 24.54
C GLY A 79 -6.98 7.00 24.63
N ALA A 80 -6.31 6.84 23.51
CA ALA A 80 -4.92 6.39 23.36
C ALA A 80 -4.24 7.17 22.22
N PRO A 81 -2.90 7.12 22.09
CA PRO A 81 -2.20 7.77 20.99
C PRO A 81 -2.73 7.32 19.62
N VAL A 82 -2.91 8.27 18.73
CA VAL A 82 -3.34 8.07 17.34
C VAL A 82 -2.28 8.62 16.38
N HIS A 83 -2.24 8.09 15.17
CA HIS A 83 -1.46 8.64 14.09
C HIS A 83 -2.39 9.02 12.95
N THR A 84 -2.41 10.30 12.59
CA THR A 84 -3.35 10.86 11.61
C THR A 84 -2.66 11.06 10.27
N VAL A 85 -3.20 10.42 9.25
CA VAL A 85 -2.69 10.45 7.87
C VAL A 85 -3.69 11.18 6.98
N PHE A 86 -3.26 12.21 6.28
CA PHE A 86 -4.02 12.85 5.22
C PHE A 86 -3.67 12.24 3.85
N LEU A 87 -4.69 11.88 3.09
CA LEU A 87 -4.54 11.25 1.78
C LEU A 87 -4.51 12.32 0.70
N SER A 88 -3.31 12.63 0.23
CA SER A 88 -3.01 13.79 -0.60
C SER A 88 -2.00 13.46 -1.69
N PRO A 89 -2.14 14.00 -2.92
CA PRO A 89 -1.11 13.86 -3.94
C PRO A 89 0.20 14.59 -3.61
N CYS A 90 0.22 15.45 -2.57
CA CYS A 90 1.40 16.20 -2.15
C CYS A 90 2.35 15.39 -1.26
N GLY A 91 1.87 14.31 -0.64
CA GLY A 91 2.67 13.46 0.23
C GLY A 91 3.65 12.56 -0.52
N PRO A 92 4.60 11.93 0.18
CA PRO A 92 5.42 10.85 -0.38
C PRO A 92 4.56 9.67 -0.81
N SER A 93 5.02 8.96 -1.86
CA SER A 93 4.29 7.81 -2.39
C SER A 93 4.26 6.65 -1.39
N PHE A 94 3.07 6.07 -1.20
CA PHE A 94 2.88 4.86 -0.41
C PHE A 94 3.55 3.66 -1.06
N ASP A 95 4.28 2.91 -0.27
CA ASP A 95 4.92 1.66 -0.69
C ASP A 95 4.87 0.61 0.44
N GLN A 96 5.40 -0.59 0.17
CA GLN A 96 5.41 -1.69 1.14
C GLN A 96 6.22 -1.36 2.40
N ALA A 97 7.26 -0.52 2.30
CA ALA A 97 8.04 -0.11 3.46
C ALA A 97 7.22 0.81 4.38
N LYS A 98 6.45 1.73 3.81
CA LYS A 98 5.52 2.59 4.56
C LYS A 98 4.39 1.76 5.20
N ALA A 99 3.81 0.77 4.50
CA ALA A 99 2.81 -0.11 5.10
C ALA A 99 3.35 -0.86 6.32
N ARG A 100 4.58 -1.39 6.24
CA ARG A 100 5.27 -2.04 7.37
C ARG A 100 5.54 -1.08 8.51
N GLN A 101 5.96 0.14 8.22
CA GLN A 101 6.19 1.18 9.22
C GLN A 101 4.89 1.48 9.96
N LEU A 102 3.80 1.76 9.24
CA LEU A 102 2.50 2.06 9.86
C LEU A 102 2.01 0.91 10.75
N GLN A 103 2.18 -0.33 10.31
CA GLN A 103 1.80 -1.51 11.11
C GLN A 103 2.68 -1.68 12.36
N ALA A 104 3.98 -1.38 12.27
CA ALA A 104 4.92 -1.61 13.38
C ALA A 104 4.89 -0.51 14.44
N ASP A 105 4.63 0.75 14.03
CA ASP A 105 4.80 1.91 14.90
C ASP A 105 3.48 2.35 15.56
N TYR A 106 2.30 1.97 15.01
CA TYR A 106 1.02 2.50 15.46
C TYR A 106 -0.05 1.43 15.67
N ASP A 107 -0.79 1.57 16.78
CA ASP A 107 -1.97 0.73 17.08
C ASP A 107 -3.27 1.35 16.53
N ASN A 108 -3.32 2.67 16.36
CA ASN A 108 -4.49 3.43 15.94
C ASN A 108 -4.12 4.39 14.82
N LEU A 109 -4.77 4.25 13.66
CA LEU A 109 -4.61 5.13 12.51
C LEU A 109 -5.91 5.86 12.21
N ILE A 110 -5.83 7.19 12.05
CA ILE A 110 -6.90 8.01 11.48
C ILE A 110 -6.53 8.35 10.04
N LEU A 111 -7.38 7.98 9.08
CA LEU A 111 -7.20 8.27 7.67
C LEU A 111 -8.18 9.36 7.24
N VAL A 112 -7.66 10.51 6.84
CA VAL A 112 -8.47 11.67 6.44
C VAL A 112 -8.64 11.68 4.93
N CYS A 113 -9.88 11.51 4.46
CA CYS A 113 -10.24 11.57 3.05
C CYS A 113 -10.63 13.02 2.67
N GLY A 114 -9.76 13.69 1.93
CA GLY A 114 -10.07 15.00 1.36
C GLY A 114 -11.00 14.91 0.16
N HIS A 115 -11.78 15.98 -0.04
CA HIS A 115 -12.67 16.18 -1.18
C HIS A 115 -12.60 17.62 -1.69
N TYR A 116 -13.33 17.90 -2.74
CA TYR A 116 -13.39 19.23 -3.41
C TYR A 116 -12.01 19.64 -3.92
N GLU A 117 -11.62 20.90 -3.68
CA GLU A 117 -10.30 21.43 -4.04
C GLU A 117 -9.24 21.18 -2.94
N GLY A 118 -9.65 20.59 -1.82
CA GLY A 118 -8.77 20.24 -0.71
C GLY A 118 -9.37 20.48 0.67
N VAL A 119 -8.49 20.53 1.65
CA VAL A 119 -8.80 20.69 3.08
C VAL A 119 -8.15 21.97 3.58
N ASP A 120 -8.81 22.67 4.49
CA ASP A 120 -8.27 23.86 5.13
C ASP A 120 -6.91 23.56 5.80
N GLN A 121 -5.90 24.33 5.44
CA GLN A 121 -4.51 24.09 5.86
C GLN A 121 -4.34 24.09 7.38
N ARG A 122 -5.13 24.86 8.11
CA ARG A 122 -5.06 24.92 9.58
C ARG A 122 -5.41 23.59 10.25
N PHE A 123 -6.32 22.80 9.65
CA PHE A 123 -6.60 21.46 10.12
C PHE A 123 -5.41 20.52 9.84
N LEU A 124 -4.81 20.63 8.66
CA LEU A 124 -3.64 19.82 8.31
C LEU A 124 -2.47 20.11 9.25
N ASP A 125 -2.18 21.39 9.49
CA ASP A 125 -1.06 21.83 10.35
C ASP A 125 -1.23 21.40 11.82
N GLU A 126 -2.47 21.31 12.31
CA GLU A 126 -2.76 21.07 13.73
C GLU A 126 -3.04 19.58 14.05
N CYS A 127 -3.66 18.84 13.13
CA CYS A 127 -4.21 17.51 13.41
C CYS A 127 -3.58 16.38 12.60
N VAL A 128 -2.80 16.68 11.56
CA VAL A 128 -2.25 15.66 10.68
C VAL A 128 -0.76 15.43 10.95
N ASP A 129 -0.38 14.20 11.19
CA ASP A 129 1.02 13.83 11.45
C ASP A 129 1.82 13.66 10.15
N GLU A 130 1.17 13.12 9.10
CA GLU A 130 1.80 12.97 7.79
C GLU A 130 0.78 12.97 6.63
N GLU A 131 1.28 13.31 5.44
CA GLU A 131 0.56 13.14 4.17
C GLU A 131 1.07 11.92 3.43
N ILE A 132 0.17 11.17 2.78
CA ILE A 132 0.54 10.00 1.95
C ILE A 132 -0.13 10.11 0.59
N SER A 133 0.66 9.91 -0.47
CA SER A 133 0.21 9.84 -1.86
C SER A 133 0.16 8.39 -2.36
N MET A 134 -0.81 8.08 -3.23
CA MET A 134 -0.85 6.80 -3.95
C MET A 134 -0.05 6.81 -5.26
N GLY A 135 0.55 7.94 -5.62
CA GLY A 135 1.33 8.13 -6.85
C GLY A 135 1.03 9.45 -7.53
N ASP A 136 1.69 9.69 -8.66
CA ASP A 136 1.62 10.96 -9.41
C ASP A 136 0.33 11.04 -10.26
N PHE A 137 -0.82 10.96 -9.61
CA PHE A 137 -2.14 11.13 -10.23
C PHE A 137 -3.13 11.66 -9.19
N VAL A 138 -4.24 12.23 -9.67
CA VAL A 138 -5.27 12.81 -8.81
C VAL A 138 -6.54 11.95 -8.87
N LEU A 139 -7.14 11.71 -7.70
CA LEU A 139 -8.43 11.04 -7.54
C LEU A 139 -9.51 12.05 -7.12
N THR A 140 -10.77 11.65 -7.19
CA THR A 140 -11.91 12.47 -6.78
C THR A 140 -12.05 12.63 -5.27
N GLY A 141 -11.39 11.77 -4.48
CA GLY A 141 -11.40 11.79 -3.02
C GLY A 141 -10.41 10.80 -2.43
N GLY A 142 -10.28 10.82 -1.10
CA GLY A 142 -9.34 9.98 -0.35
C GLY A 142 -9.81 8.56 -0.05
N GLU A 143 -11.04 8.15 -0.42
CA GLU A 143 -11.63 6.86 -0.03
C GLU A 143 -10.88 5.67 -0.63
N ILE A 144 -10.53 5.71 -1.91
CA ILE A 144 -9.75 4.65 -2.57
C ILE A 144 -8.37 4.51 -1.93
N PRO A 145 -7.60 5.58 -1.74
CA PRO A 145 -6.36 5.55 -0.96
C PRO A 145 -6.53 4.96 0.44
N ALA A 146 -7.58 5.35 1.18
CA ALA A 146 -7.84 4.84 2.52
C ALA A 146 -8.04 3.32 2.51
N ILE A 147 -8.87 2.80 1.61
CA ILE A 147 -9.10 1.37 1.44
C ILE A 147 -7.79 0.64 1.13
N ALA A 148 -6.97 1.19 0.23
CA ALA A 148 -5.69 0.58 -0.17
C ALA A 148 -4.70 0.52 1.01
N ILE A 149 -4.60 1.57 1.83
CA ILE A 149 -3.75 1.61 3.01
C ILE A 149 -4.26 0.61 4.06
N VAL A 150 -5.57 0.61 4.35
CA VAL A 150 -6.16 -0.34 5.31
C VAL A 150 -5.88 -1.79 4.89
N ASP A 151 -6.06 -2.12 3.60
CA ASP A 151 -5.79 -3.49 3.12
C ASP A 151 -4.30 -3.83 3.23
N ALA A 152 -3.42 -2.97 2.73
CA ALA A 152 -1.97 -3.21 2.73
C ALA A 152 -1.38 -3.32 4.14
N VAL A 153 -1.87 -2.54 5.11
CA VAL A 153 -1.42 -2.56 6.50
C VAL A 153 -2.02 -3.75 7.24
N SER A 154 -3.33 -4.01 7.08
CA SER A 154 -4.03 -5.09 7.78
C SER A 154 -3.47 -6.47 7.48
N ARG A 155 -3.06 -6.73 6.25
CA ARG A 155 -2.51 -8.04 5.86
C ARG A 155 -1.16 -8.36 6.50
N LEU A 156 -0.48 -7.38 7.09
CA LEU A 156 0.77 -7.53 7.83
C LEU A 156 0.53 -7.91 9.30
N ILE A 157 -0.70 -7.81 9.77
CA ILE A 157 -1.06 -8.13 11.16
C ILE A 157 -1.15 -9.66 11.30
N PRO A 158 -0.48 -10.26 12.31
CA PRO A 158 -0.51 -11.70 12.54
C PRO A 158 -1.94 -12.26 12.61
N GLY A 159 -2.21 -13.33 11.87
CA GLY A 159 -3.51 -14.02 11.85
C GLY A 159 -4.54 -13.45 10.88
N VAL A 160 -4.30 -12.31 10.24
CA VAL A 160 -5.16 -11.75 9.18
C VAL A 160 -5.07 -12.61 7.92
N LEU A 161 -3.86 -12.90 7.46
CA LEU A 161 -3.59 -13.96 6.48
C LEU A 161 -3.37 -15.29 7.21
N GLY A 162 -3.65 -16.40 6.55
CA GLY A 162 -3.61 -17.74 7.16
C GLY A 162 -2.23 -18.22 7.54
N ASP A 163 -1.19 -17.70 6.90
CA ASP A 163 0.21 -18.06 7.14
C ASP A 163 1.08 -16.81 6.96
N GLU A 164 2.02 -16.57 7.88
CA GLU A 164 2.96 -15.43 7.79
C GLU A 164 3.90 -15.55 6.57
N VAL A 165 4.14 -16.74 6.05
CA VAL A 165 4.90 -16.97 4.82
C VAL A 165 4.18 -16.34 3.60
N CYS A 166 2.85 -16.17 3.66
CA CYS A 166 2.07 -15.63 2.55
C CYS A 166 2.48 -14.24 2.09
N PHE A 167 3.06 -13.39 2.95
CA PHE A 167 3.49 -12.05 2.57
C PHE A 167 5.01 -11.89 2.48
N THR A 168 5.81 -12.78 3.10
CA THR A 168 7.28 -12.69 3.07
C THR A 168 7.89 -13.07 1.73
N ASP A 169 7.22 -13.92 0.97
CA ASP A 169 7.63 -14.35 -0.37
C ASP A 169 7.03 -13.52 -1.51
N GLU A 170 6.15 -12.57 -1.18
CA GLU A 170 5.51 -11.70 -2.17
C GLU A 170 6.41 -10.57 -2.69
N SER A 171 5.95 -9.95 -3.78
CA SER A 171 6.58 -8.78 -4.38
C SER A 171 6.81 -7.66 -3.36
N HIS A 172 7.95 -7.01 -3.44
CA HIS A 172 8.39 -5.87 -2.61
C HIS A 172 8.78 -6.21 -1.16
N TRP A 173 8.50 -7.39 -0.63
CA TRP A 173 8.95 -7.74 0.73
C TRP A 173 10.48 -7.82 0.83
N SER A 174 11.09 -8.59 -0.06
CA SER A 174 12.56 -8.69 -0.19
C SER A 174 13.16 -7.64 -1.13
N GLY A 175 12.31 -6.77 -1.71
CA GLY A 175 12.63 -5.83 -2.76
C GLY A 175 12.58 -6.42 -4.18
N LEU A 176 12.43 -7.73 -4.32
CA LEU A 176 12.21 -8.40 -5.60
C LEU A 176 10.73 -8.48 -5.94
N LEU A 177 10.41 -8.62 -7.22
CA LEU A 177 9.11 -9.06 -7.68
C LEU A 177 8.98 -10.57 -7.50
N GLU A 178 7.79 -11.03 -7.24
CA GLU A 178 7.46 -12.46 -7.17
C GLU A 178 7.70 -13.16 -8.50
N TYR A 179 8.10 -14.43 -8.44
CA TYR A 179 8.23 -15.30 -9.60
C TYR A 179 6.87 -15.60 -10.26
N PRO A 180 6.83 -16.06 -11.54
CA PRO A 180 5.57 -16.41 -12.21
C PRO A 180 4.93 -17.66 -11.59
N GLN A 181 3.65 -17.57 -11.32
CA GLN A 181 2.84 -18.66 -10.78
C GLN A 181 2.11 -19.41 -11.90
N TYR A 182 1.92 -20.72 -11.72
CA TYR A 182 1.23 -21.59 -12.67
C TYR A 182 0.19 -22.43 -11.92
N SER A 183 -0.99 -22.56 -12.52
CA SER A 183 -2.07 -23.44 -12.03
C SER A 183 -2.27 -24.61 -13.01
N ARG A 184 -3.08 -25.58 -12.64
CA ARG A 184 -3.56 -26.64 -13.53
C ARG A 184 -4.51 -26.08 -14.58
N PRO A 185 -4.55 -26.67 -15.79
CA PRO A 185 -3.84 -27.87 -16.27
C PRO A 185 -2.37 -27.61 -16.63
N ASP A 186 -1.58 -28.69 -16.78
CA ASP A 186 -0.15 -28.64 -17.15
C ASP A 186 0.09 -28.08 -18.55
N ASP A 187 -0.86 -28.24 -19.45
CA ASP A 187 -0.89 -27.65 -20.79
C ASP A 187 -2.15 -26.85 -20.96
N TRP A 188 -1.99 -25.60 -21.38
CA TRP A 188 -3.09 -24.70 -21.70
C TRP A 188 -2.85 -24.12 -23.10
N HIS A 189 -3.58 -24.64 -24.10
CA HIS A 189 -3.47 -24.25 -25.51
C HIS A 189 -2.05 -24.34 -26.08
N GLY A 190 -1.29 -25.38 -25.71
CA GLY A 190 0.08 -25.59 -26.12
C GLY A 190 1.12 -24.81 -25.27
N LEU A 191 0.67 -24.05 -24.29
CA LEU A 191 1.53 -23.39 -23.30
C LEU A 191 1.69 -24.31 -22.09
N THR A 192 2.89 -24.85 -21.89
CA THR A 192 3.15 -25.84 -20.84
C THR A 192 3.74 -25.19 -19.58
N VAL A 193 3.41 -25.74 -18.41
CA VAL A 193 4.06 -25.43 -17.14
C VAL A 193 5.54 -25.84 -17.21
N PRO A 194 6.49 -25.01 -16.76
CA PRO A 194 7.90 -25.36 -16.71
C PRO A 194 8.15 -26.72 -16.03
N GLU A 195 8.97 -27.58 -16.65
CA GLU A 195 9.19 -28.94 -16.20
C GLU A 195 9.75 -29.02 -14.76
N VAL A 196 10.59 -28.05 -14.39
CA VAL A 196 11.15 -27.95 -13.04
C VAL A 196 10.07 -27.87 -11.95
N LEU A 197 8.94 -27.21 -12.23
CA LEU A 197 7.83 -27.08 -11.29
C LEU A 197 7.04 -28.41 -11.10
N ARG A 198 7.19 -29.34 -12.04
CA ARG A 198 6.57 -30.67 -12.02
C ARG A 198 7.51 -31.77 -11.53
N SER A 199 8.79 -31.43 -11.28
CA SER A 199 9.85 -32.41 -10.96
C SER A 199 9.73 -33.03 -9.56
N GLY A 200 9.00 -32.41 -8.62
CA GLY A 200 9.00 -32.81 -7.21
C GLY A 200 10.29 -32.49 -6.44
N ASP A 201 11.30 -31.92 -7.11
CA ASP A 201 12.56 -31.52 -6.49
C ASP A 201 12.45 -30.09 -5.94
N HIS A 202 12.11 -29.98 -4.66
CA HIS A 202 11.91 -28.70 -3.99
C HIS A 202 13.13 -27.76 -4.06
N ALA A 203 14.35 -28.33 -4.06
CA ALA A 203 15.57 -27.52 -4.14
C ALA A 203 15.73 -26.87 -5.53
N LYS A 204 15.44 -27.64 -6.60
CA LYS A 204 15.43 -27.11 -7.97
C LYS A 204 14.31 -26.09 -8.17
N VAL A 205 13.11 -26.35 -7.63
CA VAL A 205 11.97 -25.42 -7.67
C VAL A 205 12.34 -24.11 -7.00
N ALA A 206 12.85 -24.12 -5.78
CA ALA A 206 13.25 -22.91 -5.05
C ALA A 206 14.33 -22.10 -5.80
N ARG A 207 15.32 -22.79 -6.39
CA ARG A 207 16.36 -22.14 -7.22
C ARG A 207 15.75 -21.48 -8.45
N TRP A 208 14.83 -22.16 -9.14
CA TRP A 208 14.13 -21.62 -10.30
C TRP A 208 13.28 -20.40 -9.92
N GLN A 209 12.50 -20.46 -8.83
CA GLN A 209 11.70 -19.37 -8.31
C GLN A 209 12.56 -18.13 -8.02
N LYS A 210 13.69 -18.32 -7.33
CA LYS A 210 14.65 -17.24 -7.05
C LYS A 210 15.20 -16.63 -8.33
N LYS A 211 15.59 -17.46 -9.31
CA LYS A 211 16.06 -17.00 -10.63
C LYS A 211 15.00 -16.16 -11.32
N GLN A 212 13.75 -16.64 -11.38
CA GLN A 212 12.65 -15.94 -12.02
C GLN A 212 12.31 -14.61 -11.35
N SER A 213 12.34 -14.54 -10.02
CA SER A 213 12.14 -13.29 -9.28
C SER A 213 13.19 -12.24 -9.63
N ILE A 214 14.45 -12.64 -9.70
CA ILE A 214 15.57 -11.75 -10.06
C ILE A 214 15.41 -11.24 -11.49
N LEU A 215 15.22 -12.15 -12.46
CA LEU A 215 15.06 -11.79 -13.89
C LEU A 215 13.81 -10.91 -14.10
N ARG A 216 12.70 -11.27 -13.48
CA ARG A 216 11.45 -10.51 -13.58
C ARG A 216 11.61 -9.10 -13.01
N THR A 217 12.33 -8.95 -11.90
CA THR A 217 12.62 -7.64 -11.32
C THR A 217 13.51 -6.82 -12.23
N LEU A 218 14.58 -7.41 -12.75
CA LEU A 218 15.47 -6.77 -13.70
C LEU A 218 14.72 -6.25 -14.94
N HIS A 219 13.86 -7.08 -15.55
CA HIS A 219 13.16 -6.72 -16.79
C HIS A 219 11.98 -5.77 -16.59
N ARG A 220 11.24 -5.88 -15.50
CA ARG A 220 10.00 -5.12 -15.29
C ARG A 220 10.15 -3.92 -14.39
N ARG A 221 11.07 -4.00 -13.42
CA ARG A 221 11.33 -2.94 -12.44
C ARG A 221 12.83 -2.78 -12.21
N PRO A 222 13.58 -2.38 -13.26
CA PRO A 222 15.02 -2.15 -13.15
C PRO A 222 15.37 -1.12 -12.06
N ASP A 223 14.50 -0.15 -11.83
CA ASP A 223 14.61 0.82 -10.73
C ASP A 223 14.70 0.15 -9.35
N LEU A 224 13.89 -0.87 -9.09
CA LEU A 224 13.95 -1.68 -7.88
C LEU A 224 15.20 -2.55 -7.85
N PHE A 225 15.51 -3.21 -8.95
CA PHE A 225 16.65 -4.10 -9.06
C PHE A 225 17.96 -3.37 -8.70
N TYR A 226 18.18 -2.16 -9.21
CA TYR A 226 19.38 -1.37 -8.93
C TYR A 226 19.38 -0.73 -7.54
N LYS A 227 18.23 -0.43 -6.95
CA LYS A 227 18.11 0.00 -5.55
C LYS A 227 18.53 -1.08 -4.56
N LEU A 228 18.31 -2.34 -4.90
CA LEU A 228 18.61 -3.47 -4.03
C LEU A 228 20.09 -3.63 -3.76
N ARG A 229 21.03 -2.91 -4.40
CA ARG A 229 22.46 -3.12 -4.19
C ARG A 229 22.65 -4.49 -3.54
N PHE A 230 22.49 -5.59 -4.33
CA PHE A 230 22.47 -6.96 -3.80
C PHE A 230 23.56 -7.04 -2.74
N PRO A 231 23.25 -7.20 -1.45
CA PRO A 231 24.28 -7.51 -0.49
C PRO A 231 24.66 -8.94 -0.81
N TYR A 232 25.67 -9.13 -1.66
CA TYR A 232 26.33 -10.40 -1.90
C TYR A 232 26.95 -10.88 -0.57
N LYS A 233 26.08 -11.24 0.38
CA LYS A 233 26.50 -11.57 1.74
C LYS A 233 27.24 -12.88 1.78
N THR A 234 26.85 -13.84 0.95
CA THR A 234 27.45 -15.17 0.95
C THR A 234 28.17 -15.50 -0.36
N ARG A 235 29.14 -16.44 -0.26
CA ARG A 235 29.84 -16.96 -1.45
C ARG A 235 28.88 -17.68 -2.40
N ALA A 236 27.83 -18.30 -1.87
CA ALA A 236 26.81 -19.01 -2.66
C ALA A 236 25.96 -18.03 -3.47
N GLU A 237 25.54 -16.91 -2.87
CA GLU A 237 24.79 -15.85 -3.58
C GLU A 237 25.61 -15.22 -4.68
N ARG A 238 26.89 -14.91 -4.43
CA ARG A 238 27.81 -14.39 -5.46
C ARG A 238 27.95 -15.33 -6.65
N LYS A 239 28.11 -16.64 -6.36
CA LYS A 239 28.20 -17.66 -7.38
C LYS A 239 26.91 -17.76 -8.19
N PHE A 240 25.76 -17.74 -7.53
CA PHE A 240 24.44 -17.79 -8.17
C PHE A 240 24.19 -16.59 -9.09
N ILE A 241 24.54 -15.37 -8.67
CA ILE A 241 24.42 -14.19 -9.52
C ILE A 241 25.37 -14.27 -10.72
N ALA A 242 26.61 -14.72 -10.53
CA ALA A 242 27.56 -14.91 -11.62
C ALA A 242 27.06 -15.97 -12.64
N GLU A 243 26.36 -17.02 -12.19
CA GLU A 243 25.71 -17.99 -13.06
C GLU A 243 24.55 -17.35 -13.83
N LEU A 244 23.71 -16.53 -13.19
CA LEU A 244 22.65 -15.78 -13.86
C LEU A 244 23.20 -14.82 -14.93
N GLU A 245 24.24 -14.08 -14.58
CA GLU A 245 24.96 -13.17 -15.51
C GLU A 245 25.56 -13.93 -16.69
N ALA A 246 26.00 -15.18 -16.49
CA ALA A 246 26.56 -16.00 -17.54
C ALA A 246 25.51 -16.63 -18.48
N GLU A 247 24.28 -16.85 -17.99
CA GLU A 247 23.19 -17.48 -18.72
C GLU A 247 22.30 -16.47 -19.49
N ASP A 248 22.37 -15.19 -19.14
CA ASP A 248 21.50 -14.14 -19.71
C ASP A 248 22.36 -13.05 -20.35
N ASP A 249 22.39 -13.03 -21.69
CA ASP A 249 23.14 -12.02 -22.45
C ASP A 249 22.56 -10.61 -22.24
N ASP A 250 21.26 -10.47 -21.97
CA ASP A 250 20.61 -9.21 -21.59
C ASP A 250 21.09 -8.68 -20.22
N PHE A 251 21.51 -9.57 -19.32
CA PHE A 251 22.00 -9.20 -18.00
C PHE A 251 23.39 -8.51 -18.09
N ARG A 252 24.24 -8.92 -19.06
CA ARG A 252 25.59 -8.36 -19.23
C ARG A 252 25.61 -6.97 -19.85
N ASP A 253 24.62 -6.65 -20.68
CA ASP A 253 24.58 -5.39 -21.44
C ASP A 253 23.90 -4.22 -20.71
N ARG A 254 23.32 -4.45 -19.54
CA ARG A 254 22.62 -3.41 -18.79
C ARG A 254 23.50 -2.75 -17.73
N ASP A 255 24.53 -2.03 -18.18
CA ASP A 255 25.20 -1.05 -17.33
C ASP A 255 24.15 0.00 -16.87
N PRO A 256 24.03 0.25 -15.53
CA PRO A 256 23.16 1.29 -14.99
C PRO A 256 23.36 2.68 -15.62
N LYS A 257 24.54 2.93 -16.20
CA LYS A 257 24.87 4.16 -16.91
C LYS A 257 24.22 4.28 -18.30
N ASN A 258 23.78 3.18 -18.88
CA ASN A 258 23.18 3.13 -20.22
C ASN A 258 21.65 3.06 -20.20
N LEU A 259 21.00 3.05 -19.02
CA LEU A 259 19.56 3.10 -18.90
C LEU A 259 19.09 4.55 -19.03
N ASP A 260 18.60 4.89 -20.21
CA ASP A 260 17.89 6.15 -20.42
C ASP A 260 16.49 6.06 -19.78
N TYR A 261 16.35 6.55 -18.55
CA TYR A 261 15.11 6.59 -17.77
C TYR A 261 14.04 7.56 -18.32
N ARG A 262 14.22 8.09 -19.53
CA ARG A 262 13.36 9.10 -20.15
C ARG A 262 12.49 8.58 -21.29
N LYS A 263 12.31 7.27 -21.41
CA LYS A 263 11.37 6.72 -22.40
C LYS A 263 10.20 6.03 -21.75
#